data_cba13c2575e48194cd6d0f44004a08f0
#
_entry.id   cba13c2575e48194cd6d0f44004a08f0
#
_cell.length_a   1.000
_cell.length_b   1.000
_cell.length_c   1.000
_cell.angle_alpha   90.00
_cell.angle_beta   90.00
_cell.angle_gamma   90.00
#
_symmetry.space_group_name_H-M   'P 1'
#
loop_
_entity.id
_entity.type
_entity.pdbx_description
1 polymer ?
#
loop_
_entity_poly.entity_id
_entity_poly.type
_entity_poly.pdbx_seq_one_letter_code
_entity_poly.pdbx_strand_id
1 'polypeptide(L)'
;VIGGGPSGSCAAEILAKAGIKTWIFERKLDNAKPCGGAIPLCMVSEFDLPESIIDRKVRNMKMISPSNREVDIILDDIYPGSDKEYIGMLRREVMDSFMRNRAAELGATLVNGLVSKIETGTNKQGPYTLHYTEILSDQSEEKDKKLEVDLIVGADGATSRVAKAMDAGDYNYAVAIQERIKLPKEEMKYYEDRAEMYVGTDVSPDFYGWVFPKYDHVAAGTGTMKENGGLI
;
A
#
# COMPACT_ATOMS: atom_id res chain seq x y z
N VAL A 1 6.32 7.76 13.97
CA VAL A 1 6.27 7.04 12.69
C VAL A 1 5.84 8.01 11.60
N ILE A 2 6.61 8.13 10.52
CA ILE A 2 6.33 9.04 9.40
C ILE A 2 5.89 8.21 8.19
N GLY A 3 4.64 8.38 7.78
CA GLY A 3 3.91 7.61 6.76
C GLY A 3 2.91 6.64 7.38
N GLY A 4 1.64 6.75 7.00
CA GLY A 4 0.52 5.93 7.46
C GLY A 4 0.08 4.86 6.47
N GLY A 5 0.98 4.43 5.59
CA GLY A 5 0.80 3.23 4.77
C GLY A 5 0.97 1.93 5.57
N PRO A 6 0.92 0.74 4.93
CA PRO A 6 0.99 -0.54 5.63
C PRO A 6 2.18 -0.65 6.59
N SER A 7 3.39 -0.31 6.12
CA SER A 7 4.62 -0.39 6.95
C SER A 7 4.53 0.48 8.20
N GLY A 8 4.08 1.74 8.04
CA GLY A 8 4.00 2.67 9.17
C GLY A 8 2.89 2.31 10.14
N SER A 9 1.75 1.83 9.64
CA SER A 9 0.65 1.37 10.48
C SER A 9 1.05 0.16 11.31
N CYS A 10 1.72 -0.83 10.72
CA CYS A 10 2.27 -1.99 11.44
C CYS A 10 3.27 -1.56 12.52
N ALA A 11 4.21 -0.69 12.16
CA ALA A 11 5.20 -0.21 13.13
C ALA A 11 4.53 0.53 14.30
N ALA A 12 3.58 1.42 14.00
CA ALA A 12 2.85 2.18 15.03
C ALA A 12 2.01 1.27 15.93
N GLU A 13 1.37 0.25 15.36
CA GLU A 13 0.60 -0.75 16.10
C GLU A 13 1.48 -1.50 17.11
N ILE A 14 2.63 -2.01 16.67
CA ILE A 14 3.55 -2.76 17.53
C ILE A 14 4.12 -1.86 18.63
N LEU A 15 4.51 -0.64 18.31
CA LEU A 15 5.03 0.31 19.28
C LEU A 15 3.97 0.69 20.33
N ALA A 16 2.74 0.94 19.90
CA ALA A 16 1.63 1.25 20.79
C ALA A 16 1.29 0.06 21.71
N LYS A 17 1.23 -1.17 21.18
CA LYS A 17 1.06 -2.39 21.98
C LYS A 17 2.15 -2.58 23.03
N ALA A 18 3.37 -2.15 22.74
CA ALA A 18 4.48 -2.16 23.69
C ALA A 18 4.44 -1.03 24.73
N GLY A 19 3.40 -0.19 24.72
CA GLY A 19 3.27 0.94 25.63
C GLY A 19 4.15 2.13 25.30
N ILE A 20 4.76 2.16 24.13
CA ILE A 20 5.60 3.27 23.67
C ILE A 20 4.70 4.39 23.15
N LYS A 21 4.86 5.61 23.70
CA LYS A 21 4.12 6.78 23.24
C LYS A 21 4.44 7.06 21.78
N THR A 22 3.49 6.81 20.89
CA THR A 22 3.69 6.79 19.45
C THR A 22 2.79 7.77 18.73
N TRP A 23 3.34 8.53 17.78
CA TRP A 23 2.60 9.32 16.80
C TRP A 23 2.80 8.71 15.42
N ILE A 24 1.72 8.66 14.63
CA ILE A 24 1.74 8.27 13.24
C ILE A 24 1.27 9.45 12.38
N PHE A 25 2.10 9.89 11.46
CA PHE A 25 1.81 11.00 10.55
C PHE A 25 1.42 10.49 9.18
N GLU A 26 0.24 10.87 8.71
CA GLU A 26 -0.21 10.61 7.34
C GLU A 26 -0.79 11.89 6.72
N ARG A 27 -0.26 12.26 5.56
CA ARG A 27 -0.65 13.50 4.88
C ARG A 27 -2.02 13.44 4.19
N LYS A 28 -2.51 12.24 3.89
CA LYS A 28 -3.79 12.01 3.20
C LYS A 28 -4.45 10.76 3.76
N LEU A 29 -5.34 10.93 4.71
CA LEU A 29 -6.04 9.82 5.37
C LEU A 29 -6.99 9.05 4.45
N ASP A 30 -7.52 9.71 3.43
CA ASP A 30 -8.47 9.18 2.43
C ASP A 30 -7.79 8.76 1.11
N ASN A 31 -6.46 8.65 1.10
CA ASN A 31 -5.70 8.42 -0.12
C ASN A 31 -5.97 7.05 -0.74
N ALA A 32 -6.58 7.07 -1.91
CA ALA A 32 -6.69 5.90 -2.78
C ALA A 32 -5.38 5.66 -3.54
N LYS A 33 -4.34 5.22 -2.83
CA LYS A 33 -3.01 5.01 -3.42
C LYS A 33 -3.08 4.02 -4.60
N PRO A 34 -2.57 4.37 -5.79
CA PRO A 34 -2.48 3.43 -6.90
C PRO A 34 -1.71 2.18 -6.49
N CYS A 35 -2.36 1.03 -6.63
CA CYS A 35 -1.80 -0.28 -6.28
C CYS A 35 -2.69 -1.36 -6.87
N GLY A 36 -2.11 -2.40 -7.45
CA GLY A 36 -2.86 -3.57 -7.90
C GLY A 36 -3.72 -4.18 -6.79
N GLY A 37 -3.31 -4.03 -5.53
CA GLY A 37 -4.09 -4.42 -4.35
C GLY A 37 -4.38 -5.91 -4.26
N ALA A 38 -3.57 -6.74 -4.92
CA ALA A 38 -3.54 -8.17 -4.70
C ALA A 38 -2.63 -8.47 -3.52
N ILE A 39 -3.11 -9.18 -2.53
CA ILE A 39 -2.34 -9.59 -1.36
C ILE A 39 -2.25 -11.12 -1.30
N PRO A 40 -1.05 -11.66 -1.03
CA PRO A 40 -0.90 -13.09 -0.81
C PRO A 40 -1.58 -13.52 0.51
N LEU A 41 -2.01 -14.77 0.56
CA LEU A 41 -2.71 -15.34 1.71
C LEU A 41 -1.96 -15.23 3.03
N CYS A 42 -0.64 -15.39 2.99
CA CYS A 42 0.18 -15.26 4.19
C CYS A 42 0.01 -13.90 4.87
N MET A 43 -0.23 -12.83 4.12
CA MET A 43 -0.45 -11.50 4.69
C MET A 43 -1.76 -11.42 5.50
N VAL A 44 -2.79 -12.15 5.09
CA VAL A 44 -4.09 -12.11 5.78
C VAL A 44 -3.93 -12.64 7.22
N SER A 45 -3.25 -13.77 7.37
CA SER A 45 -3.00 -14.37 8.69
C SER A 45 -1.89 -13.67 9.46
N GLU A 46 -0.79 -13.28 8.80
CA GLU A 46 0.36 -12.67 9.46
C GLU A 46 0.05 -11.29 10.07
N PHE A 47 -0.78 -10.51 9.38
CA PHE A 47 -1.19 -9.17 9.83
C PHE A 47 -2.59 -9.10 10.42
N ASP A 48 -3.21 -10.26 10.67
CA ASP A 48 -4.56 -10.37 11.23
C ASP A 48 -5.55 -9.43 10.51
N LEU A 49 -5.59 -9.55 9.18
CA LEU A 49 -6.46 -8.74 8.35
C LEU A 49 -7.86 -9.36 8.30
N PRO A 50 -8.92 -8.61 8.63
CA PRO A 50 -10.26 -9.15 8.62
C PRO A 50 -10.76 -9.34 7.18
N GLU A 51 -11.58 -10.36 6.97
CA GLU A 51 -12.18 -10.63 5.66
C GLU A 51 -13.01 -9.44 5.12
N SER A 52 -13.53 -8.61 6.01
CA SER A 52 -14.35 -7.44 5.65
C SER A 52 -13.63 -6.38 4.81
N ILE A 53 -12.29 -6.37 4.78
CA ILE A 53 -11.51 -5.47 3.93
C ILE A 53 -11.16 -6.07 2.57
N ILE A 54 -11.48 -7.35 2.35
CA ILE A 54 -11.21 -8.05 1.10
C ILE A 54 -12.42 -7.88 0.17
N ASP A 55 -12.22 -7.19 -0.93
CA ASP A 55 -13.28 -6.95 -1.91
C ASP A 55 -13.63 -8.23 -2.69
N ARG A 56 -12.62 -9.05 -3.03
CA ARG A 56 -12.79 -10.31 -3.78
C ARG A 56 -11.74 -11.35 -3.38
N LYS A 57 -12.15 -12.61 -3.43
CA LYS A 57 -11.30 -13.78 -3.25
C LYS A 57 -11.04 -14.40 -4.62
N VAL A 58 -9.92 -14.09 -5.23
CA VAL A 58 -9.56 -14.61 -6.55
C VAL A 58 -8.96 -15.99 -6.41
N ARG A 59 -9.52 -16.95 -7.11
CA ARG A 59 -9.06 -18.35 -7.17
C ARG A 59 -8.60 -18.77 -8.57
N ASN A 60 -8.84 -17.93 -9.59
CA ASN A 60 -8.45 -18.16 -10.96
C ASN A 60 -7.55 -17.03 -11.43
N MET A 61 -6.29 -17.33 -11.72
CA MET A 61 -5.32 -16.40 -12.29
C MET A 61 -5.09 -16.76 -13.75
N LYS A 62 -5.50 -15.89 -14.67
CA LYS A 62 -5.22 -16.05 -16.10
C LYS A 62 -3.91 -15.36 -16.45
N MET A 63 -2.97 -16.07 -17.04
CA MET A 63 -1.74 -15.52 -17.59
C MET A 63 -1.82 -15.45 -19.11
N ILE A 64 -1.51 -14.30 -19.68
CA ILE A 64 -1.56 -14.02 -21.11
C ILE A 64 -0.16 -13.69 -21.62
N SER A 65 0.31 -14.42 -22.64
CA SER A 65 1.60 -14.21 -23.28
C SER A 65 1.51 -13.19 -24.44
N PRO A 66 2.65 -12.69 -24.97
CA PRO A 66 2.67 -11.79 -26.12
C PRO A 66 2.01 -12.35 -27.38
N SER A 67 1.97 -13.69 -27.51
CA SER A 67 1.27 -14.38 -28.61
C SER A 67 -0.20 -14.64 -28.34
N ASN A 68 -0.78 -14.00 -27.33
CA ASN A 68 -2.16 -14.20 -26.85
C ASN A 68 -2.50 -15.66 -26.49
N ARG A 69 -1.49 -16.43 -26.07
CA ARG A 69 -1.74 -17.74 -25.46
C ARG A 69 -2.06 -17.54 -24.00
N GLU A 70 -3.12 -18.21 -23.58
CA GLU A 70 -3.66 -18.13 -22.24
C GLU A 70 -3.34 -19.39 -21.45
N VAL A 71 -3.03 -19.21 -20.16
CA VAL A 71 -2.91 -20.29 -19.19
C VAL A 71 -3.68 -19.89 -17.95
N ASP A 72 -4.62 -20.72 -17.55
CA ASP A 72 -5.33 -20.56 -16.29
C ASP A 72 -4.60 -21.31 -15.16
N ILE A 73 -4.34 -20.62 -14.08
CA ILE A 73 -3.86 -21.18 -12.81
C ILE A 73 -5.05 -21.19 -11.87
N ILE A 74 -5.62 -22.37 -11.70
CA ILE A 74 -6.83 -22.58 -10.89
C ILE A 74 -6.43 -23.14 -9.55
N LEU A 75 -6.71 -22.41 -8.48
CA LEU A 75 -6.32 -22.83 -7.13
C LEU A 75 -7.06 -24.11 -6.69
N ASP A 76 -8.26 -24.37 -7.23
CA ASP A 76 -8.99 -25.63 -6.95
C ASP A 76 -8.28 -26.86 -7.50
N ASP A 77 -7.51 -26.73 -8.59
CA ASP A 77 -6.72 -27.83 -9.14
C ASP A 77 -5.46 -28.10 -8.30
N ILE A 78 -4.94 -27.05 -7.65
CA ILE A 78 -3.73 -27.13 -6.81
C ILE A 78 -4.09 -27.57 -5.39
N TYR A 79 -5.22 -27.08 -4.87
CA TYR A 79 -5.71 -27.33 -3.51
C TYR A 79 -7.16 -27.86 -3.54
N PRO A 80 -7.39 -29.10 -3.99
CA PRO A 80 -8.73 -29.65 -4.15
C PRO A 80 -9.52 -29.66 -2.82
N GLY A 81 -10.73 -29.07 -2.87
CA GLY A 81 -11.63 -29.06 -1.71
C GLY A 81 -11.27 -28.05 -0.62
N SER A 82 -10.26 -27.20 -0.84
CA SER A 82 -9.97 -26.08 0.08
C SER A 82 -10.58 -24.79 -0.45
N ASP A 83 -11.28 -24.07 0.42
CA ASP A 83 -11.80 -22.73 0.20
C ASP A 83 -10.93 -21.62 0.83
N LYS A 84 -9.83 -22.05 1.48
CA LYS A 84 -8.96 -21.15 2.25
C LYS A 84 -7.90 -20.46 1.40
N GLU A 85 -7.51 -21.07 0.30
CA GLU A 85 -6.49 -20.55 -0.61
C GLU A 85 -7.12 -19.62 -1.65
N TYR A 86 -6.74 -18.36 -1.62
CA TYR A 86 -7.16 -17.33 -2.58
C TYR A 86 -6.13 -16.20 -2.62
N ILE A 87 -6.18 -15.37 -3.64
CA ILE A 87 -5.48 -14.09 -3.68
C ILE A 87 -6.51 -13.03 -3.25
N GLY A 88 -6.25 -12.36 -2.14
CA GLY A 88 -7.13 -11.29 -1.66
C GLY A 88 -7.00 -10.05 -2.53
N MET A 89 -8.10 -9.60 -3.11
CA MET A 89 -8.15 -8.33 -3.83
C MET A 89 -8.80 -7.28 -2.93
N LEU A 90 -8.11 -6.18 -2.72
CA LEU A 90 -8.58 -5.14 -1.81
C LEU A 90 -8.26 -3.73 -2.33
N ARG A 91 -8.95 -2.76 -1.79
CA ARG A 91 -8.68 -1.34 -2.03
C ARG A 91 -7.75 -0.80 -0.95
N ARG A 92 -6.70 -0.11 -1.36
CA ARG A 92 -5.70 0.46 -0.45
C ARG A 92 -6.28 1.49 0.52
N GLU A 93 -7.23 2.30 0.10
CA GLU A 93 -7.93 3.23 0.96
C GLU A 93 -8.66 2.54 2.12
N VAL A 94 -9.18 1.34 1.90
CA VAL A 94 -9.86 0.54 2.93
C VAL A 94 -8.85 -0.10 3.87
N MET A 95 -7.85 -0.81 3.31
CA MET A 95 -6.82 -1.48 4.10
C MET A 95 -5.97 -0.49 4.90
N ASP A 96 -5.47 0.56 4.26
CA ASP A 96 -4.60 1.53 4.93
C ASP A 96 -5.34 2.25 6.06
N SER A 97 -6.62 2.59 5.84
CA SER A 97 -7.46 3.19 6.88
C SER A 97 -7.71 2.24 8.06
N PHE A 98 -8.05 0.98 7.76
CA PHE A 98 -8.21 -0.05 8.78
C PHE A 98 -6.96 -0.19 9.66
N MET A 99 -5.80 -0.33 9.04
CA MET A 99 -4.55 -0.53 9.78
C MET A 99 -4.17 0.70 10.63
N ARG A 100 -4.37 1.91 10.11
CA ARG A 100 -4.14 3.15 10.89
C ARG A 100 -5.08 3.25 12.09
N ASN A 101 -6.37 2.97 11.88
CA ASN A 101 -7.36 3.03 12.95
C ASN A 101 -7.06 2.00 14.03
N ARG A 102 -6.68 0.78 13.65
CA ARG A 102 -6.26 -0.25 14.60
C ARG A 102 -5.05 0.18 15.44
N ALA A 103 -4.05 0.80 14.82
CA ALA A 103 -2.93 1.37 15.55
C ALA A 103 -3.36 2.48 16.52
N ALA A 104 -4.31 3.33 16.12
CA ALA A 104 -4.85 4.38 16.98
C ALA A 104 -5.67 3.82 18.15
N GLU A 105 -6.49 2.81 17.93
CA GLU A 105 -7.25 2.11 18.98
C GLU A 105 -6.33 1.46 20.04
N LEU A 106 -5.12 1.07 19.63
CA LEU A 106 -4.09 0.52 20.52
C LEU A 106 -3.23 1.59 21.21
N GLY A 107 -3.52 2.87 20.98
CA GLY A 107 -2.91 3.99 21.69
C GLY A 107 -1.94 4.84 20.88
N ALA A 108 -1.76 4.59 19.59
CA ALA A 108 -1.02 5.51 18.73
C ALA A 108 -1.83 6.78 18.45
N THR A 109 -1.18 7.94 18.46
CA THR A 109 -1.80 9.21 18.07
C THR A 109 -1.71 9.39 16.57
N LEU A 110 -2.82 9.26 15.86
CA LEU A 110 -2.88 9.51 14.42
C LEU A 110 -2.98 11.01 14.14
N VAL A 111 -2.05 11.52 13.34
CA VAL A 111 -1.99 12.92 12.92
C VAL A 111 -2.21 13.00 11.41
N ASN A 112 -3.26 13.69 10.98
CA ASN A 112 -3.41 14.08 9.58
C ASN A 112 -2.46 15.23 9.30
N GLY A 113 -1.27 14.92 8.79
CA GLY A 113 -0.26 15.96 8.62
C GLY A 113 0.94 15.53 7.79
N LEU A 114 1.54 16.52 7.17
CA LEU A 114 2.74 16.38 6.35
C LEU A 114 3.99 16.78 7.15
N VAL A 115 4.84 15.83 7.45
CA VAL A 115 6.18 16.14 7.97
C VAL A 115 7.03 16.69 6.84
N SER A 116 7.42 17.96 6.98
CA SER A 116 8.15 18.72 5.97
C SER A 116 9.66 18.75 6.21
N LYS A 117 10.10 18.76 7.49
CA LYS A 117 11.50 18.85 7.90
C LYS A 117 11.75 18.03 9.15
N ILE A 118 12.93 17.43 9.21
CA ILE A 118 13.48 16.74 10.39
C ILE A 118 14.75 17.46 10.79
N GLU A 119 14.80 17.95 12.02
CA GLU A 119 16.02 18.45 12.62
C GLU A 119 16.60 17.39 13.54
N THR A 120 17.87 17.11 13.37
CA THR A 120 18.61 16.14 14.20
C THR A 120 19.40 16.88 15.25
N GLY A 121 19.57 16.27 16.43
CA GLY A 121 20.51 16.74 17.43
C GLY A 121 21.96 16.64 16.96
N THR A 122 22.88 16.94 17.86
CA THR A 122 24.33 16.90 17.62
C THR A 122 24.73 15.47 17.17
N ASN A 123 25.56 15.36 16.14
CA ASN A 123 26.03 14.08 15.57
C ASN A 123 24.93 13.19 14.98
N LYS A 124 23.86 13.76 14.47
CA LYS A 124 22.69 13.04 13.93
C LYS A 124 22.01 12.11 14.93
N GLN A 125 22.18 12.36 16.23
CA GLN A 125 21.50 11.64 17.31
C GLN A 125 20.31 12.46 17.85
N GLY A 126 19.34 11.78 18.49
CA GLY A 126 18.19 12.44 19.09
C GLY A 126 18.55 13.36 20.29
N PRO A 127 17.61 14.14 20.77
CA PRO A 127 16.23 14.20 20.31
C PRO A 127 16.10 14.81 18.92
N TYR A 128 15.02 14.45 18.24
CA TYR A 128 14.70 14.94 16.90
C TYR A 128 13.54 15.92 16.97
N THR A 129 13.59 17.00 16.19
CA THR A 129 12.44 17.90 16.03
C THR A 129 11.80 17.70 14.67
N LEU A 130 10.55 17.24 14.68
CA LEU A 130 9.71 17.15 13.47
C LEU A 130 8.99 18.48 13.26
N HIS A 131 9.12 19.05 12.06
CA HIS A 131 8.27 20.14 11.60
C HIS A 131 7.20 19.55 10.70
N TYR A 132 5.95 19.83 10.98
CA TYR A 132 4.85 19.31 10.22
C TYR A 132 3.71 20.32 10.10
N THR A 133 3.01 20.22 9.00
CA THR A 133 1.76 20.95 8.77
C THR A 133 0.62 20.02 9.03
N GLU A 134 -0.18 20.30 10.06
CA GLU A 134 -1.38 19.54 10.38
C GLU A 134 -2.57 20.06 9.58
N ILE A 135 -3.33 19.12 9.00
CA ILE A 135 -4.54 19.40 8.24
C ILE A 135 -5.72 19.13 9.17
N LEU A 136 -6.46 20.18 9.54
CA LEU A 136 -7.62 20.06 10.42
C LEU A 136 -8.83 19.45 9.69
N SER A 137 -9.77 18.94 10.45
CA SER A 137 -10.89 18.14 9.96
C SER A 137 -11.81 18.81 8.93
N ASP A 138 -11.81 20.13 8.86
CA ASP A 138 -12.57 20.90 7.88
C ASP A 138 -11.80 21.20 6.58
N GLN A 139 -10.55 20.71 6.48
CA GLN A 139 -9.62 20.92 5.36
C GLN A 139 -9.35 22.41 5.02
N SER A 140 -9.84 23.33 5.82
CA SER A 140 -9.74 24.78 5.59
C SER A 140 -8.58 25.44 6.35
N GLU A 141 -8.07 24.80 7.38
CA GLU A 141 -6.95 25.31 8.16
C GLU A 141 -5.78 24.34 8.19
N GLU A 142 -4.63 24.85 7.78
CA GLU A 142 -3.34 24.22 7.94
C GLU A 142 -2.61 24.90 9.10
N LYS A 143 -2.04 24.12 10.02
CA LYS A 143 -1.25 24.64 11.14
C LYS A 143 0.15 24.05 11.14
N ASP A 144 1.14 24.92 11.05
CA ASP A 144 2.53 24.54 11.25
C ASP A 144 2.79 24.26 12.72
N LYS A 145 3.31 23.07 12.98
CA LYS A 145 3.60 22.57 14.32
C LYS A 145 5.00 21.96 14.39
N LYS A 146 5.46 21.82 15.62
CA LYS A 146 6.70 21.10 15.94
C LYS A 146 6.42 20.05 16.99
N LEU A 147 7.11 18.93 16.88
CA LEU A 147 7.09 17.86 17.86
C LEU A 147 8.51 17.36 18.09
N GLU A 148 8.94 17.32 19.34
CA GLU A 148 10.19 16.70 19.75
C GLU A 148 9.96 15.22 20.05
N VAL A 149 10.83 14.35 19.54
CA VAL A 149 10.74 12.89 19.66
C VAL A 149 12.14 12.29 19.86
N ASP A 150 12.19 11.17 20.58
CA ASP A 150 13.45 10.45 20.85
C ASP A 150 13.85 9.54 19.68
N LEU A 151 12.86 9.05 18.92
CA LEU A 151 13.07 8.09 17.82
C LEU A 151 12.16 8.41 16.64
N ILE A 152 12.65 8.17 15.43
CA ILE A 152 11.91 8.27 14.20
C ILE A 152 11.90 6.93 13.46
N VAL A 153 10.73 6.49 13.03
CA VAL A 153 10.55 5.39 12.09
C VAL A 153 10.12 5.96 10.75
N GLY A 154 10.96 5.85 9.73
CA GLY A 154 10.65 6.26 8.36
C GLY A 154 9.86 5.18 7.64
N ALA A 155 8.62 5.50 7.25
CA ALA A 155 7.72 4.63 6.50
C ALA A 155 6.97 5.40 5.38
N ASP A 156 7.61 6.45 4.89
CA ASP A 156 7.03 7.44 3.98
C ASP A 156 7.19 7.09 2.49
N GLY A 157 7.47 5.81 2.21
CA GLY A 157 7.41 5.20 0.88
C GLY A 157 8.67 5.35 0.03
N ALA A 158 8.58 5.00 -1.24
CA ALA A 158 9.71 4.91 -2.17
C ALA A 158 10.48 6.22 -2.40
N THR A 159 9.87 7.38 -2.13
CA THR A 159 10.53 8.69 -2.23
C THR A 159 10.78 9.31 -0.86
N SER A 160 11.11 8.46 0.11
CA SER A 160 11.24 8.79 1.53
C SER A 160 12.07 10.04 1.80
N ARG A 161 11.48 10.97 2.54
CA ARG A 161 12.18 12.13 3.08
C ARG A 161 13.03 11.76 4.29
N VAL A 162 12.58 10.78 5.06
CA VAL A 162 13.34 10.27 6.21
C VAL A 162 14.64 9.63 5.73
N ALA A 163 14.58 8.76 4.72
CA ALA A 163 15.75 8.13 4.12
C ALA A 163 16.77 9.18 3.63
N LYS A 164 16.30 10.23 2.95
CA LYS A 164 17.14 11.33 2.49
C LYS A 164 17.75 12.12 3.64
N ALA A 165 16.99 12.41 4.69
CA ALA A 165 17.47 13.14 5.86
C ALA A 165 18.53 12.36 6.66
N MET A 166 18.46 11.03 6.61
CA MET A 166 19.39 10.12 7.29
C MET A 166 20.59 9.71 6.44
N ASP A 167 20.60 10.12 5.16
CA ASP A 167 21.61 9.69 4.18
C ASP A 167 21.68 8.16 4.08
N ALA A 168 20.50 7.53 3.91
CA ALA A 168 20.38 6.07 3.90
C ALA A 168 20.88 5.42 2.59
N GLY A 169 21.45 6.21 1.69
CA GLY A 169 21.95 5.76 0.39
C GLY A 169 20.86 5.66 -0.68
N ASP A 170 21.28 5.21 -1.85
CA ASP A 170 20.39 4.99 -2.99
C ASP A 170 19.81 3.57 -2.97
N TYR A 171 18.60 3.43 -3.47
CA TYR A 171 17.94 2.14 -3.64
C TYR A 171 17.14 2.12 -4.94
N ASN A 172 17.07 0.94 -5.52
CA ASN A 172 16.28 0.71 -6.72
C ASN A 172 14.81 0.61 -6.37
N TYR A 173 13.94 1.19 -7.20
CA TYR A 173 12.50 1.06 -7.05
C TYR A 173 11.83 0.97 -8.42
N ALA A 174 10.67 0.34 -8.43
CA ALA A 174 9.80 0.30 -9.59
C ALA A 174 8.83 1.49 -9.60
N VAL A 175 8.41 1.88 -10.78
CA VAL A 175 7.30 2.79 -11.03
C VAL A 175 6.16 2.02 -11.65
N ALA A 176 4.94 2.46 -11.43
CA ALA A 176 3.76 1.82 -11.99
C ALA A 176 2.71 2.87 -12.34
N ILE A 177 1.95 2.57 -13.39
CA ILE A 177 0.75 3.31 -13.78
C ILE A 177 -0.45 2.39 -13.66
N GLN A 178 -1.56 2.92 -13.22
CA GLN A 178 -2.79 2.15 -13.05
C GLN A 178 -4.01 3.03 -13.26
N GLU A 179 -5.00 2.46 -13.90
CA GLU A 179 -6.33 3.03 -14.05
C GLU A 179 -7.36 2.18 -13.30
N ARG A 180 -8.39 2.84 -12.74
CA ARG A 180 -9.56 2.20 -12.14
C ARG A 180 -10.71 2.30 -13.13
N ILE A 181 -11.13 1.16 -13.66
CA ILE A 181 -12.15 1.08 -14.71
C ILE A 181 -13.40 0.47 -14.10
N LYS A 182 -14.43 1.29 -13.96
CA LYS A 182 -15.73 0.84 -13.50
C LYS A 182 -16.43 0.06 -14.62
N LEU A 183 -16.81 -1.18 -14.32
CA LEU A 183 -17.49 -2.07 -15.27
C LEU A 183 -18.97 -2.21 -14.93
N PRO A 184 -19.82 -2.47 -15.95
CA PRO A 184 -21.18 -2.94 -15.75
C PRO A 184 -21.21 -4.22 -14.93
N LYS A 185 -22.30 -4.45 -14.17
CA LYS A 185 -22.42 -5.64 -13.31
C LYS A 185 -22.24 -6.95 -14.07
N GLU A 186 -22.72 -7.02 -15.30
CA GLU A 186 -22.62 -8.24 -16.13
C GLU A 186 -21.16 -8.54 -16.50
N GLU A 187 -20.38 -7.51 -16.80
CA GLU A 187 -18.95 -7.65 -17.11
C GLU A 187 -18.13 -7.96 -15.86
N MET A 188 -18.53 -7.41 -14.69
CA MET A 188 -17.89 -7.72 -13.41
C MET A 188 -18.06 -9.20 -13.02
N LYS A 189 -19.05 -9.93 -13.53
CA LYS A 189 -19.18 -11.38 -13.28
C LYS A 189 -18.00 -12.18 -13.81
N TYR A 190 -17.40 -11.75 -14.93
CA TYR A 190 -16.21 -12.39 -15.48
C TYR A 190 -15.03 -12.31 -14.50
N TYR A 191 -14.96 -11.25 -13.72
CA TYR A 191 -13.92 -10.97 -12.74
C TYR A 191 -14.32 -11.33 -11.30
N GLU A 192 -15.36 -12.11 -11.07
CA GLU A 192 -15.85 -12.39 -9.71
C GLU A 192 -14.79 -13.11 -8.87
N ASP A 193 -14.11 -14.09 -9.44
CA ASP A 193 -13.03 -14.87 -8.83
C ASP A 193 -11.76 -14.92 -9.68
N ARG A 194 -11.68 -14.08 -10.72
CA ARG A 194 -10.61 -14.10 -11.74
C ARG A 194 -9.83 -12.82 -11.75
N ALA A 195 -8.49 -12.98 -11.87
CA ALA A 195 -7.57 -11.90 -12.18
C ALA A 195 -6.73 -12.26 -13.41
N GLU A 196 -6.21 -11.25 -14.09
CA GLU A 196 -5.40 -11.45 -15.30
C GLU A 196 -4.02 -10.82 -15.13
N MET A 197 -3.01 -11.52 -15.62
CA MET A 197 -1.64 -11.05 -15.73
C MET A 197 -1.17 -11.17 -17.18
N TYR A 198 -0.64 -10.08 -17.70
CA TYR A 198 -0.08 -9.97 -19.04
C TYR A 198 1.43 -9.90 -18.93
N VAL A 199 2.13 -10.81 -19.60
CA VAL A 199 3.60 -10.88 -19.58
C VAL A 199 4.16 -10.65 -20.97
N GLY A 200 5.29 -9.98 -21.06
CA GLY A 200 6.01 -9.72 -22.31
C GLY A 200 6.46 -8.29 -22.44
N THR A 201 7.43 -8.08 -23.34
CA THR A 201 8.08 -6.78 -23.57
C THR A 201 7.17 -5.74 -24.24
N ASP A 202 6.06 -6.17 -24.80
CA ASP A 202 4.98 -5.33 -25.34
C ASP A 202 4.08 -4.73 -24.25
N VAL A 203 4.14 -5.28 -23.04
CA VAL A 203 3.41 -4.80 -21.85
C VAL A 203 4.32 -4.07 -20.89
N SER A 204 5.50 -4.63 -20.63
CA SER A 204 6.54 -4.03 -19.80
C SER A 204 7.90 -4.65 -20.14
N PRO A 205 8.99 -3.87 -20.12
CA PRO A 205 10.33 -4.39 -20.41
C PRO A 205 10.85 -5.38 -19.36
N ASP A 206 10.38 -5.32 -18.12
CA ASP A 206 10.95 -6.05 -16.98
C ASP A 206 9.95 -6.38 -15.88
N PHE A 207 8.66 -6.14 -16.14
CA PHE A 207 7.57 -6.39 -15.18
C PHE A 207 6.40 -7.10 -15.90
N TYR A 208 5.15 -6.85 -15.46
CA TYR A 208 3.93 -7.40 -16.04
C TYR A 208 2.80 -6.36 -16.01
N GLY A 209 1.79 -6.56 -16.86
CA GLY A 209 0.52 -5.88 -16.75
C GLY A 209 -0.49 -6.71 -15.94
N TRP A 210 -1.46 -6.06 -15.36
CA TRP A 210 -2.51 -6.70 -14.56
C TRP A 210 -3.88 -6.12 -14.83
N VAL A 211 -4.90 -6.96 -14.69
CA VAL A 211 -6.30 -6.58 -14.52
C VAL A 211 -6.81 -7.28 -13.27
N PHE A 212 -6.93 -6.53 -12.19
CA PHE A 212 -7.28 -7.04 -10.87
C PHE A 212 -8.63 -6.50 -10.40
N PRO A 213 -9.61 -7.38 -10.12
CA PRO A 213 -10.93 -6.95 -9.69
C PRO A 213 -10.91 -6.37 -8.29
N LYS A 214 -11.80 -5.41 -8.08
CA LYS A 214 -12.11 -4.81 -6.79
C LYS A 214 -13.62 -4.87 -6.54
N TYR A 215 -14.12 -4.03 -5.67
CA TYR A 215 -15.53 -3.99 -5.30
C TYR A 215 -16.47 -3.83 -6.50
N ASP A 216 -16.34 -2.74 -7.28
CA ASP A 216 -17.21 -2.39 -8.42
C ASP A 216 -16.44 -1.99 -9.69
N HIS A 217 -15.14 -2.26 -9.70
CA HIS A 217 -14.23 -1.88 -10.79
C HIS A 217 -13.08 -2.88 -10.91
N VAL A 218 -12.35 -2.79 -11.99
CA VAL A 218 -11.05 -3.42 -12.14
C VAL A 218 -9.94 -2.38 -12.05
N ALA A 219 -8.80 -2.78 -11.51
CA ALA A 219 -7.57 -2.02 -11.55
C ALA A 219 -6.68 -2.59 -12.65
N ALA A 220 -6.59 -1.89 -13.77
CA ALA A 220 -5.71 -2.24 -14.88
C ALA A 220 -4.44 -1.40 -14.83
N GLY A 221 -3.27 -2.03 -14.96
CA GLY A 221 -2.03 -1.31 -14.87
C GLY A 221 -0.82 -2.11 -15.30
N THR A 222 0.32 -1.44 -15.33
CA THR A 222 1.64 -2.04 -15.54
C THR A 222 2.69 -1.33 -14.70
N GLY A 223 3.86 -1.94 -14.57
CA GLY A 223 5.00 -1.37 -13.85
C GLY A 223 6.30 -1.70 -14.55
N THR A 224 7.36 -1.00 -14.16
CA THR A 224 8.73 -1.25 -14.63
C THR A 224 9.72 -0.68 -13.62
N MET A 225 11.00 -1.07 -13.72
CA MET A 225 12.06 -0.42 -12.95
C MET A 225 12.16 1.06 -13.35
N LYS A 226 12.56 1.91 -12.41
CA LYS A 226 12.60 3.37 -12.57
C LYS A 226 13.34 3.83 -13.83
N GLU A 227 14.46 3.21 -14.14
CA GLU A 227 15.28 3.52 -15.31
C GLU A 227 14.54 3.35 -16.64
N ASN A 228 13.53 2.49 -16.66
CA ASN A 228 12.70 2.19 -17.82
C ASN A 228 11.33 2.90 -17.77
N GLY A 229 11.11 3.78 -16.78
CA GLY A 229 9.79 4.40 -16.53
C GLY A 229 9.21 5.20 -17.67
N GLY A 230 10.02 5.62 -18.64
CA GLY A 230 9.56 6.27 -19.86
C GLY A 230 9.03 5.34 -20.95
N LEU A 231 9.05 4.00 -20.69
CA LEU A 231 8.61 2.96 -21.64
C LEU A 231 7.20 2.44 -21.35
N ILE A 232 6.55 2.89 -20.29
CA ILE A 232 5.19 2.50 -19.88
C ILE A 232 4.23 3.70 -19.82
#